data_2b5e310ae5a7f3d023a51ba837ac59d1
#
_entry.id   2b5e310ae5a7f3d023a51ba837ac59d1
#
_cell.length_a   1.000
_cell.length_b   1.000
_cell.length_c   1.000
_cell.angle_alpha   90.00
_cell.angle_beta   90.00
_cell.angle_gamma   90.00
#
_symmetry.space_group_name_H-M   'P 1'
#
loop_
_entity.id
_entity.type
_entity.pdbx_description
1 polymer ?
#
loop_
_entity_poly.entity_id
_entity_poly.type
_entity_poly.pdbx_seq_one_letter_code
_entity_poly.pdbx_strand_id
1 'polypeptide(L)'
;DDYFYPYPNPGEDFPDNISFAQYGRGYSNKADWRRDNVNVLIKEIHETVRECKPWVKFGISPFGIYRNVKSDPNGSNTRGLQNYDDLYADVLMWVNNGWVDYNIPQVYWEIGHPAADYDTLIRWWAKNASARPLYIGQDVMRTVNKPDLHNPLINQMPAKMKLQRALPTVQGSCQWYASAVVDNAGNYRTMLVKDYHRYPALPPTSPFMDDKAPDKVKKVKDVWTQDGLLLFWQAPKAKTEMDKAVQYVVYRFDKKEKVNLEDPSHIVAITRDTYYKLPYENGKTKYNYVVTALDRLHNESKGAKKKVKL
;
A
#
# COMPACT_ATOMS: atom_id res chain seq x y z
N ASP A 1 -12.37 -3.03 -4.85
CA ASP A 1 -12.60 -4.35 -5.40
C ASP A 1 -12.75 -4.27 -6.91
N ASP A 2 -13.01 -5.37 -7.62
CA ASP A 2 -12.98 -5.48 -9.09
C ASP A 2 -14.38 -5.63 -9.73
N TYR A 3 -15.44 -5.56 -8.96
CA TYR A 3 -16.83 -5.66 -9.45
C TYR A 3 -17.37 -4.33 -10.00
N PHE A 4 -16.73 -3.79 -11.03
CA PHE A 4 -17.20 -2.58 -11.73
C PHE A 4 -18.45 -2.88 -12.56
N TYR A 5 -18.42 -3.97 -13.30
CA TYR A 5 -19.57 -4.73 -13.80
C TYR A 5 -19.51 -6.16 -13.26
N PRO A 6 -20.64 -6.87 -13.15
CA PRO A 6 -20.63 -8.28 -12.77
C PRO A 6 -19.74 -9.11 -13.70
N TYR A 7 -19.16 -10.18 -13.20
CA TYR A 7 -18.45 -11.12 -14.04
C TYR A 7 -19.42 -11.70 -15.07
N PRO A 8 -19.03 -11.70 -16.36
CA PRO A 8 -19.93 -12.13 -17.42
C PRO A 8 -20.23 -13.63 -17.32
N ASN A 9 -21.50 -14.00 -17.48
CA ASN A 9 -21.86 -15.37 -17.70
C ASN A 9 -21.60 -15.77 -19.17
N PRO A 10 -21.14 -16.98 -19.46
CA PRO A 10 -20.91 -17.41 -20.83
C PRO A 10 -22.18 -17.28 -21.70
N GLY A 11 -22.08 -16.51 -22.78
CA GLY A 11 -23.20 -16.31 -23.74
C GLY A 11 -24.27 -15.33 -23.30
N GLU A 12 -24.13 -14.68 -22.15
CA GLU A 12 -25.07 -13.67 -21.66
C GLU A 12 -24.45 -12.27 -21.66
N ASP A 13 -25.18 -11.27 -22.17
CA ASP A 13 -24.82 -9.87 -21.99
C ASP A 13 -25.53 -9.28 -20.78
N PHE A 14 -24.91 -8.30 -20.11
CA PHE A 14 -25.56 -7.60 -19.02
C PHE A 14 -26.85 -6.90 -19.50
N PRO A 15 -27.98 -7.01 -18.77
CA PRO A 15 -29.29 -6.62 -19.29
C PRO A 15 -29.57 -5.09 -19.19
N ASP A 16 -28.69 -4.26 -19.77
CA ASP A 16 -28.77 -2.80 -19.72
C ASP A 16 -29.16 -2.15 -21.04
N ASN A 17 -29.76 -2.91 -21.99
CA ASN A 17 -30.17 -2.38 -23.29
C ASN A 17 -31.15 -1.21 -23.19
N ILE A 18 -32.12 -1.28 -22.27
CA ILE A 18 -33.11 -0.22 -22.01
C ILE A 18 -32.39 1.05 -21.49
N SER A 19 -31.48 0.87 -20.51
CA SER A 19 -30.70 1.97 -19.96
C SER A 19 -29.79 2.59 -21.01
N PHE A 20 -29.17 1.78 -21.88
CA PHE A 20 -28.37 2.28 -22.98
C PHE A 20 -29.20 3.08 -23.99
N ALA A 21 -30.37 2.59 -24.38
CA ALA A 21 -31.26 3.30 -25.28
C ALA A 21 -31.71 4.66 -24.71
N GLN A 22 -31.96 4.72 -23.39
CA GLN A 22 -32.44 5.93 -22.70
C GLN A 22 -31.31 6.90 -22.34
N TYR A 23 -30.16 6.40 -21.92
CA TYR A 23 -29.06 7.18 -21.30
C TYR A 23 -27.73 7.03 -22.06
N GLY A 24 -27.75 6.59 -23.31
CA GLY A 24 -26.54 6.33 -24.09
C GLY A 24 -25.69 7.56 -24.45
N ARG A 25 -26.20 8.77 -24.21
CA ARG A 25 -25.45 10.05 -24.37
C ARG A 25 -24.73 10.19 -25.73
N GLY A 26 -25.27 9.58 -26.78
CA GLY A 26 -24.69 9.61 -28.13
C GLY A 26 -23.61 8.57 -28.40
N TYR A 27 -23.29 7.69 -27.43
CA TYR A 27 -22.42 6.55 -27.67
C TYR A 27 -23.06 5.59 -28.69
N SER A 28 -22.32 5.23 -29.74
CA SER A 28 -22.69 4.18 -30.67
C SER A 28 -22.31 2.78 -30.20
N ASN A 29 -21.32 2.69 -29.32
CA ASN A 29 -20.80 1.45 -28.75
C ASN A 29 -21.20 1.33 -27.28
N LYS A 30 -21.95 0.29 -26.94
CA LYS A 30 -22.42 0.03 -25.57
C LYS A 30 -21.27 -0.25 -24.59
N ALA A 31 -20.17 -0.89 -25.02
CA ALA A 31 -19.01 -1.12 -24.20
C ALA A 31 -18.31 0.19 -23.81
N ASP A 32 -18.22 1.16 -24.73
CA ASP A 32 -17.65 2.48 -24.44
C ASP A 32 -18.53 3.27 -23.48
N TRP A 33 -19.87 3.20 -23.65
CA TRP A 33 -20.81 3.80 -22.71
C TRP A 33 -20.70 3.19 -21.31
N ARG A 34 -20.56 1.86 -21.19
CA ARG A 34 -20.36 1.19 -19.92
C ARG A 34 -19.07 1.66 -19.22
N ARG A 35 -17.95 1.74 -19.97
CA ARG A 35 -16.68 2.27 -19.45
C ARG A 35 -16.81 3.72 -19.00
N ASP A 36 -17.48 4.56 -19.80
CA ASP A 36 -17.69 5.94 -19.44
C ASP A 36 -18.51 6.09 -18.14
N ASN A 37 -19.56 5.27 -17.95
CA ASN A 37 -20.33 5.28 -16.71
C ASN A 37 -19.44 4.94 -15.50
N VAL A 38 -18.56 3.94 -15.61
CA VAL A 38 -17.63 3.59 -14.53
C VAL A 38 -16.59 4.68 -14.33
N ASN A 39 -16.06 5.28 -15.41
CA ASN A 39 -15.11 6.38 -15.35
C ASN A 39 -15.68 7.59 -14.61
N VAL A 40 -16.93 7.96 -14.93
CA VAL A 40 -17.65 9.06 -14.25
C VAL A 40 -17.79 8.75 -12.76
N LEU A 41 -18.23 7.54 -12.41
CA LEU A 41 -18.38 7.12 -11.01
C LEU A 41 -17.06 7.21 -10.24
N ILE A 42 -15.96 6.71 -10.79
CA ILE A 42 -14.63 6.74 -10.14
C ILE A 42 -14.16 8.19 -9.94
N LYS A 43 -14.36 9.04 -10.95
CA LYS A 43 -14.03 10.45 -10.87
C LYS A 43 -14.83 11.17 -9.79
N GLU A 44 -16.15 10.98 -9.76
CA GLU A 44 -17.04 11.59 -8.76
C GLU A 44 -16.70 11.14 -7.33
N ILE A 45 -16.37 9.86 -7.12
CA ILE A 45 -15.92 9.37 -5.82
C ILE A 45 -14.62 10.09 -5.41
N HIS A 46 -13.65 10.18 -6.31
CA HIS A 46 -12.39 10.89 -6.05
C HIS A 46 -12.62 12.34 -5.65
N GLU A 47 -13.41 13.09 -6.44
CA GLU A 47 -13.71 14.50 -6.19
C GLU A 47 -14.42 14.68 -4.84
N THR A 48 -15.43 13.84 -4.55
CA THR A 48 -16.15 13.85 -3.26
C THR A 48 -15.23 13.57 -2.07
N VAL A 49 -14.35 12.57 -2.18
CA VAL A 49 -13.37 12.28 -1.11
C VAL A 49 -12.44 13.47 -0.89
N ARG A 50 -11.96 14.12 -1.96
CA ARG A 50 -11.10 15.31 -1.87
C ARG A 50 -11.79 16.48 -1.23
N GLU A 51 -13.04 16.73 -1.56
CA GLU A 51 -13.86 17.78 -0.97
C GLU A 51 -14.10 17.56 0.54
N CYS A 52 -14.49 16.34 0.89
CA CYS A 52 -14.83 16.01 2.29
C CYS A 52 -13.61 15.90 3.20
N LYS A 53 -12.54 15.20 2.75
CA LYS A 53 -11.35 14.91 3.54
C LYS A 53 -10.11 14.77 2.63
N PRO A 54 -9.41 15.86 2.32
CA PRO A 54 -8.33 15.88 1.32
C PRO A 54 -7.16 14.93 1.64
N TRP A 55 -7.00 14.51 2.89
CA TRP A 55 -5.97 13.56 3.31
C TRP A 55 -6.36 12.08 3.18
N VAL A 56 -7.62 11.76 2.85
CA VAL A 56 -8.07 10.36 2.68
C VAL A 56 -7.65 9.87 1.31
N LYS A 57 -6.92 8.76 1.28
CA LYS A 57 -6.51 8.11 0.03
C LYS A 57 -7.66 7.26 -0.50
N PHE A 58 -7.98 7.43 -1.78
CA PHE A 58 -8.90 6.59 -2.52
C PHE A 58 -8.14 5.67 -3.47
N GLY A 59 -8.33 4.38 -3.34
CA GLY A 59 -7.67 3.39 -4.19
C GLY A 59 -8.60 2.29 -4.64
N ILE A 60 -8.16 1.53 -5.61
CA ILE A 60 -8.90 0.40 -6.19
C ILE A 60 -8.08 -0.88 -6.13
N SER A 61 -8.77 -2.01 -6.12
CA SER A 61 -8.20 -3.35 -6.21
C SER A 61 -8.83 -4.08 -7.41
N PRO A 62 -8.40 -3.78 -8.64
CA PRO A 62 -8.98 -4.33 -9.84
C PRO A 62 -8.58 -5.78 -10.06
N PHE A 63 -9.26 -6.46 -10.97
CA PHE A 63 -8.86 -7.80 -11.42
C PHE A 63 -7.41 -7.80 -11.93
N GLY A 64 -6.72 -8.93 -11.79
CA GLY A 64 -5.27 -9.01 -12.05
C GLY A 64 -4.84 -8.83 -13.50
N ILE A 65 -5.74 -8.95 -14.48
CA ILE A 65 -5.47 -8.75 -15.90
C ILE A 65 -6.18 -7.48 -16.37
N TYR A 66 -5.43 -6.49 -16.86
CA TYR A 66 -6.02 -5.30 -17.49
C TYR A 66 -6.60 -5.64 -18.86
N ARG A 67 -5.76 -6.10 -19.79
CA ARG A 67 -6.09 -6.64 -21.10
C ARG A 67 -5.13 -7.75 -21.48
N ASN A 68 -5.60 -8.74 -22.21
CA ASN A 68 -4.76 -9.78 -22.80
C ASN A 68 -4.08 -9.24 -24.08
N VAL A 69 -2.90 -9.73 -24.40
CA VAL A 69 -2.17 -9.36 -25.63
C VAL A 69 -2.95 -9.64 -26.91
N LYS A 70 -3.90 -10.61 -26.86
CA LYS A 70 -4.81 -10.89 -27.99
C LYS A 70 -5.87 -9.79 -28.22
N SER A 71 -6.28 -9.10 -27.16
CA SER A 71 -7.26 -8.00 -27.21
C SER A 71 -6.58 -6.66 -27.51
N ASP A 72 -5.36 -6.48 -27.04
CA ASP A 72 -4.56 -5.28 -27.21
C ASP A 72 -3.06 -5.63 -27.26
N PRO A 73 -2.30 -5.22 -28.28
CA PRO A 73 -0.86 -5.50 -28.37
C PRO A 73 -0.04 -5.03 -27.16
N ASN A 74 -0.54 -4.03 -26.41
CA ASN A 74 0.06 -3.56 -25.16
C ASN A 74 -0.41 -4.32 -23.92
N GLY A 75 -1.32 -5.29 -24.08
CA GLY A 75 -1.82 -6.14 -23.02
C GLY A 75 -0.76 -7.09 -22.49
N SER A 76 -1.06 -7.75 -21.38
CA SER A 76 -0.21 -8.82 -20.83
C SER A 76 -0.33 -10.10 -21.64
N ASN A 77 0.75 -10.90 -21.63
CA ASN A 77 0.73 -12.23 -22.24
C ASN A 77 -0.08 -13.22 -21.37
N THR A 78 -1.38 -13.02 -21.35
CA THR A 78 -2.33 -13.74 -20.50
C THR A 78 -3.55 -14.19 -21.31
N ARG A 79 -4.39 -15.03 -20.69
CA ARG A 79 -5.67 -15.51 -21.24
C ARG A 79 -6.65 -15.63 -20.09
N GLY A 80 -7.52 -14.66 -19.95
CA GLY A 80 -8.52 -14.65 -18.87
C GLY A 80 -9.42 -13.43 -18.94
N LEU A 81 -10.27 -13.28 -17.95
CA LEU A 81 -11.13 -12.10 -17.77
C LEU A 81 -10.28 -10.83 -17.76
N GLN A 82 -10.81 -9.75 -18.30
CA GLN A 82 -10.09 -8.49 -18.50
C GLN A 82 -10.85 -7.33 -17.84
N ASN A 83 -10.13 -6.45 -17.16
CA ASN A 83 -10.75 -5.24 -16.59
C ASN A 83 -11.41 -4.39 -17.66
N TYR A 84 -10.69 -4.05 -18.74
CA TYR A 84 -11.12 -3.10 -19.74
C TYR A 84 -12.28 -3.64 -20.61
N ASP A 85 -12.14 -4.88 -21.09
CA ASP A 85 -13.06 -5.44 -22.07
C ASP A 85 -14.28 -6.12 -21.43
N ASP A 86 -14.10 -6.81 -20.29
CA ASP A 86 -15.12 -7.64 -19.67
C ASP A 86 -15.80 -6.96 -18.47
N LEU A 87 -15.05 -6.15 -17.69
CA LEU A 87 -15.54 -5.44 -16.51
C LEU A 87 -15.73 -3.93 -16.77
N TYR A 88 -15.45 -3.47 -17.99
CA TYR A 88 -15.59 -2.07 -18.41
C TYR A 88 -14.84 -1.08 -17.52
N ALA A 89 -13.68 -1.50 -16.99
CA ALA A 89 -12.88 -0.77 -16.04
C ALA A 89 -11.57 -0.29 -16.68
N ASP A 90 -11.50 1.02 -16.99
CA ASP A 90 -10.29 1.64 -17.56
C ASP A 90 -9.32 2.10 -16.45
N VAL A 91 -8.76 1.11 -15.76
CA VAL A 91 -7.88 1.30 -14.61
C VAL A 91 -6.68 2.18 -14.94
N LEU A 92 -6.08 2.04 -16.14
CA LEU A 92 -4.93 2.86 -16.55
C LEU A 92 -5.31 4.32 -16.72
N MET A 93 -6.50 4.59 -17.26
CA MET A 93 -7.03 5.96 -17.36
C MET A 93 -7.16 6.59 -15.98
N TRP A 94 -7.72 5.87 -15.00
CA TRP A 94 -7.90 6.40 -13.64
C TRP A 94 -6.57 6.68 -12.93
N VAL A 95 -5.60 5.78 -13.10
CA VAL A 95 -4.24 5.96 -12.56
C VAL A 95 -3.54 7.16 -13.20
N ASN A 96 -3.59 7.28 -14.53
CA ASN A 96 -2.92 8.34 -15.29
C ASN A 96 -3.55 9.72 -15.06
N ASN A 97 -4.88 9.79 -14.91
CA ASN A 97 -5.59 11.03 -14.61
C ASN A 97 -5.55 11.39 -13.10
N GLY A 98 -5.00 10.52 -12.25
CA GLY A 98 -4.93 10.76 -10.82
C GLY A 98 -6.27 10.67 -10.09
N TRP A 99 -7.26 9.96 -10.65
CA TRP A 99 -8.55 9.72 -10.01
C TRP A 99 -8.50 8.65 -8.93
N VAL A 100 -7.39 7.93 -8.84
CA VAL A 100 -7.08 7.03 -7.74
C VAL A 100 -5.72 7.39 -7.15
N ASP A 101 -5.54 7.18 -5.85
CA ASP A 101 -4.31 7.50 -5.12
C ASP A 101 -3.37 6.32 -5.03
N TYR A 102 -3.88 5.11 -5.22
CA TYR A 102 -3.11 3.88 -5.30
C TYR A 102 -3.89 2.80 -6.03
N ASN A 103 -3.18 1.79 -6.53
CA ASN A 103 -3.71 0.67 -7.26
C ASN A 103 -3.23 -0.66 -6.68
N ILE A 104 -4.15 -1.64 -6.50
CA ILE A 104 -3.85 -2.97 -5.93
C ILE A 104 -4.42 -4.06 -6.83
N PRO A 105 -3.86 -4.31 -8.04
CA PRO A 105 -4.35 -5.39 -8.89
C PRO A 105 -4.25 -6.74 -8.20
N GLN A 106 -5.30 -7.56 -8.32
CA GLN A 106 -5.43 -8.88 -7.70
C GLN A 106 -4.64 -9.94 -8.48
N VAL A 107 -3.31 -9.94 -8.32
CA VAL A 107 -2.42 -10.89 -8.98
C VAL A 107 -2.36 -12.18 -8.16
N TYR A 108 -3.50 -12.90 -8.12
CA TYR A 108 -3.72 -14.01 -7.18
C TYR A 108 -3.12 -15.37 -7.63
N TRP A 109 -2.62 -15.44 -8.87
CA TRP A 109 -2.09 -16.70 -9.42
C TRP A 109 -0.68 -17.03 -8.92
N GLU A 110 -0.27 -18.25 -9.15
CA GLU A 110 1.09 -18.72 -8.92
C GLU A 110 2.06 -18.27 -10.02
N ILE A 111 3.34 -18.26 -9.71
CA ILE A 111 4.40 -18.19 -10.72
C ILE A 111 4.34 -19.47 -11.55
N GLY A 112 4.35 -19.32 -12.88
CA GLY A 112 4.20 -20.44 -13.82
C GLY A 112 2.75 -20.81 -14.13
N HIS A 113 1.75 -20.02 -13.73
CA HIS A 113 0.37 -20.27 -14.12
C HIS A 113 0.16 -20.14 -15.63
N PRO A 114 -0.40 -21.14 -16.35
CA PRO A 114 -0.36 -21.18 -17.81
C PRO A 114 -1.19 -20.10 -18.52
N ALA A 115 -2.17 -19.50 -17.83
CA ALA A 115 -3.04 -18.47 -18.39
C ALA A 115 -2.84 -17.07 -17.79
N ALA A 116 -2.27 -16.98 -16.58
CA ALA A 116 -2.14 -15.72 -15.85
C ALA A 116 -0.92 -15.81 -14.90
N ASP A 117 0.26 -15.95 -15.48
CA ASP A 117 1.50 -16.09 -14.73
C ASP A 117 1.79 -14.85 -13.88
N TYR A 118 2.08 -15.07 -12.60
CA TYR A 118 2.37 -14.01 -11.64
C TYR A 118 3.54 -13.12 -12.06
N ASP A 119 4.65 -13.70 -12.55
CA ASP A 119 5.82 -12.92 -12.98
C ASP A 119 5.49 -12.03 -14.18
N THR A 120 4.76 -12.55 -15.14
CA THR A 120 4.26 -11.79 -16.29
C THR A 120 3.38 -10.61 -15.86
N LEU A 121 2.44 -10.86 -14.96
CA LEU A 121 1.47 -9.84 -14.53
C LEU A 121 2.11 -8.76 -13.67
N ILE A 122 2.94 -9.10 -12.68
CA ILE A 122 3.56 -8.09 -11.81
C ILE A 122 4.48 -7.16 -12.61
N ARG A 123 5.23 -7.68 -13.59
CA ARG A 123 6.07 -6.85 -14.47
C ARG A 123 5.23 -5.97 -15.38
N TRP A 124 4.12 -6.49 -15.90
CA TRP A 124 3.22 -5.70 -16.72
C TRP A 124 2.62 -4.53 -15.93
N TRP A 125 2.11 -4.78 -14.73
CA TRP A 125 1.57 -3.73 -13.85
C TRP A 125 2.64 -2.72 -13.43
N ALA A 126 3.82 -3.19 -13.07
CA ALA A 126 4.95 -2.33 -12.69
C ALA A 126 5.37 -1.38 -13.82
N LYS A 127 5.24 -1.80 -15.08
CA LYS A 127 5.53 -0.97 -16.25
C LYS A 127 4.41 0.03 -16.56
N ASN A 128 3.15 -0.36 -16.41
CA ASN A 128 2.01 0.37 -16.98
C ASN A 128 1.19 1.19 -15.97
N ALA A 129 1.25 0.89 -14.68
CA ALA A 129 0.46 1.55 -13.64
C ALA A 129 1.33 2.30 -12.61
N SER A 130 2.47 2.83 -13.03
CA SER A 130 3.45 3.46 -12.13
C SER A 130 3.19 4.95 -11.85
N ALA A 131 2.18 5.58 -12.47
CA ALA A 131 1.83 6.97 -12.21
C ALA A 131 1.25 7.21 -10.80
N ARG A 132 0.83 6.14 -10.12
CA ARG A 132 0.40 6.11 -8.71
C ARG A 132 1.04 4.93 -7.98
N PRO A 133 1.14 4.97 -6.63
CA PRO A 133 1.59 3.84 -5.84
C PRO A 133 0.93 2.53 -6.26
N LEU A 134 1.77 1.55 -6.58
CA LEU A 134 1.34 0.20 -6.97
C LEU A 134 1.64 -0.78 -5.83
N TYR A 135 0.62 -1.44 -5.36
CA TYR A 135 0.71 -2.58 -4.45
C TYR A 135 0.20 -3.84 -5.16
N ILE A 136 0.71 -5.00 -4.82
CA ILE A 136 0.28 -6.24 -5.46
C ILE A 136 -0.66 -7.00 -4.53
N GLY A 137 -1.89 -7.21 -4.99
CA GLY A 137 -2.84 -8.12 -4.36
C GLY A 137 -2.33 -9.55 -4.49
N GLN A 138 -2.15 -10.24 -3.37
CA GLN A 138 -1.56 -11.58 -3.31
C GLN A 138 -2.44 -12.54 -2.56
N ASP A 139 -2.77 -13.68 -3.18
CA ASP A 139 -3.48 -14.79 -2.54
C ASP A 139 -2.48 -15.62 -1.70
N VAL A 140 -2.67 -15.58 -0.38
CA VAL A 140 -1.84 -16.29 0.59
C VAL A 140 -1.97 -17.80 0.42
N MET A 141 -3.20 -18.31 0.29
CA MET A 141 -3.44 -19.76 0.19
C MET A 141 -2.89 -20.34 -1.10
N ARG A 142 -3.07 -19.68 -2.24
CA ARG A 142 -2.44 -20.11 -3.50
C ARG A 142 -0.93 -20.06 -3.42
N THR A 143 -0.37 -19.07 -2.74
CA THR A 143 1.09 -18.93 -2.59
C THR A 143 1.69 -20.07 -1.77
N VAL A 144 1.07 -20.43 -0.62
CA VAL A 144 1.62 -21.48 0.26
C VAL A 144 1.35 -22.89 -0.26
N ASN A 145 0.30 -23.09 -1.05
CA ASN A 145 -0.09 -24.38 -1.61
C ASN A 145 0.63 -24.73 -2.93
N LYS A 146 1.46 -23.82 -3.45
CA LYS A 146 2.22 -24.06 -4.67
C LYS A 146 3.71 -24.12 -4.37
N PRO A 147 4.39 -25.19 -4.82
CA PRO A 147 5.84 -25.31 -4.68
C PRO A 147 6.56 -24.27 -5.54
N ASP A 148 7.73 -23.85 -5.09
CA ASP A 148 8.63 -23.03 -5.89
C ASP A 148 9.13 -23.82 -7.12
N LEU A 149 9.25 -23.14 -8.26
CA LEU A 149 9.62 -23.81 -9.52
C LEU A 149 11.06 -24.36 -9.54
N HIS A 150 11.94 -23.80 -8.71
CA HIS A 150 13.35 -24.18 -8.64
C HIS A 150 13.70 -24.98 -7.37
N ASN A 151 12.83 -24.93 -6.36
CA ASN A 151 12.99 -25.68 -5.12
C ASN A 151 11.63 -26.17 -4.59
N PRO A 152 11.19 -27.38 -4.97
CA PRO A 152 9.89 -27.90 -4.60
C PRO A 152 9.70 -28.17 -3.10
N LEU A 153 10.76 -28.06 -2.28
CA LEU A 153 10.69 -28.19 -0.82
C LEU A 153 10.15 -26.95 -0.11
N ILE A 154 10.05 -25.83 -0.81
CA ILE A 154 9.51 -24.57 -0.28
C ILE A 154 8.34 -24.09 -1.13
N ASN A 155 7.50 -23.22 -0.57
CA ASN A 155 6.42 -22.58 -1.32
C ASN A 155 6.92 -21.36 -2.12
N GLN A 156 6.03 -20.74 -2.91
CA GLN A 156 6.39 -19.62 -3.79
C GLN A 156 6.56 -18.26 -3.11
N MET A 157 6.36 -18.15 -1.80
CA MET A 157 6.46 -16.86 -1.10
C MET A 157 7.82 -16.19 -1.28
N PRO A 158 8.98 -16.86 -1.10
CA PRO A 158 10.28 -16.23 -1.30
C PRO A 158 10.49 -15.70 -2.72
N ALA A 159 10.07 -16.45 -3.74
CA ALA A 159 10.19 -16.02 -5.13
C ALA A 159 9.31 -14.79 -5.43
N LYS A 160 8.06 -14.80 -4.97
CA LYS A 160 7.14 -13.65 -5.13
C LYS A 160 7.65 -12.40 -4.41
N MET A 161 8.14 -12.52 -3.17
CA MET A 161 8.71 -11.40 -2.42
C MET A 161 9.98 -10.84 -3.09
N LYS A 162 10.82 -11.72 -3.65
CA LYS A 162 12.00 -11.30 -4.42
C LYS A 162 11.59 -10.50 -5.66
N LEU A 163 10.59 -10.95 -6.41
CA LEU A 163 10.06 -10.22 -7.57
C LEU A 163 9.51 -8.85 -7.19
N GLN A 164 8.69 -8.76 -6.14
CA GLN A 164 8.14 -7.48 -5.66
C GLN A 164 9.25 -6.48 -5.33
N ARG A 165 10.29 -6.92 -4.61
CA ARG A 165 11.41 -6.06 -4.20
C ARG A 165 12.36 -5.69 -5.35
N ALA A 166 12.39 -6.48 -6.41
CA ALA A 166 13.20 -6.19 -7.59
C ALA A 166 12.56 -5.15 -8.53
N LEU A 167 11.30 -4.79 -8.31
CA LEU A 167 10.54 -3.84 -9.13
C LEU A 167 10.33 -2.53 -8.36
N PRO A 168 11.09 -1.46 -8.67
CA PRO A 168 11.08 -0.21 -7.89
C PRO A 168 9.71 0.48 -7.81
N THR A 169 8.85 0.27 -8.81
CA THR A 169 7.50 0.82 -8.85
C THR A 169 6.49 0.09 -7.96
N VAL A 170 6.82 -1.13 -7.50
CA VAL A 170 6.00 -1.90 -6.56
C VAL A 170 6.36 -1.50 -5.14
N GLN A 171 5.46 -0.79 -4.46
CA GLN A 171 5.69 -0.25 -3.12
C GLN A 171 5.30 -1.20 -1.98
N GLY A 172 4.69 -2.33 -2.30
CA GLY A 172 4.30 -3.33 -1.30
C GLY A 172 3.27 -4.31 -1.82
N SER A 173 2.63 -5.01 -0.90
CA SER A 173 1.61 -6.01 -1.22
C SER A 173 0.43 -5.97 -0.25
N CYS A 174 -0.75 -6.34 -0.77
CA CYS A 174 -1.97 -6.57 -0.01
C CYS A 174 -2.22 -8.07 0.08
N GLN A 175 -2.29 -8.61 1.29
CA GLN A 175 -2.41 -10.04 1.52
C GLN A 175 -3.89 -10.44 1.56
N TRP A 176 -4.33 -11.26 0.65
CA TRP A 176 -5.64 -11.87 0.61
C TRP A 176 -5.52 -13.33 1.08
N TYR A 177 -6.22 -13.76 2.09
CA TYR A 177 -7.09 -12.99 2.96
C TYR A 177 -6.52 -12.96 4.39
N ALA A 178 -6.98 -12.04 5.21
CA ALA A 178 -6.37 -11.74 6.51
C ALA A 178 -6.30 -12.97 7.45
N SER A 179 -7.35 -13.81 7.53
CA SER A 179 -7.32 -14.99 8.39
C SER A 179 -6.23 -15.97 8.01
N ALA A 180 -5.92 -16.17 6.73
CA ALA A 180 -4.81 -17.03 6.31
C ALA A 180 -3.45 -16.56 6.84
N VAL A 181 -3.26 -15.24 6.98
CA VAL A 181 -2.05 -14.66 7.61
C VAL A 181 -2.11 -14.83 9.12
N VAL A 182 -3.25 -14.53 9.75
CA VAL A 182 -3.44 -14.65 11.22
C VAL A 182 -3.27 -16.09 11.68
N ASP A 183 -3.81 -17.04 10.95
CA ASP A 183 -3.75 -18.48 11.24
C ASP A 183 -2.37 -19.09 10.84
N ASN A 184 -1.49 -18.28 10.27
CA ASN A 184 -0.14 -18.68 9.86
C ASN A 184 -0.14 -19.84 8.85
N ALA A 185 -1.07 -19.84 7.90
CA ALA A 185 -1.17 -20.86 6.87
C ALA A 185 0.18 -21.08 6.17
N GLY A 186 0.65 -22.34 6.09
CA GLY A 186 1.93 -22.68 5.47
C GLY A 186 3.13 -21.90 6.00
N ASN A 187 3.10 -21.47 7.26
CA ASN A 187 4.11 -20.60 7.90
C ASN A 187 4.24 -19.19 7.30
N TYR A 188 3.23 -18.72 6.57
CA TYR A 188 3.28 -17.44 5.85
C TYR A 188 3.62 -16.25 6.75
N ARG A 189 2.88 -16.07 7.87
CA ARG A 189 3.15 -15.01 8.84
C ARG A 189 4.55 -15.10 9.44
N THR A 190 4.98 -16.33 9.81
CA THR A 190 6.31 -16.56 10.36
C THR A 190 7.40 -16.09 9.39
N MET A 191 7.27 -16.42 8.10
CA MET A 191 8.21 -15.99 7.06
C MET A 191 8.14 -14.47 6.83
N LEU A 192 6.93 -13.88 6.80
CA LEU A 192 6.79 -12.43 6.68
C LEU A 192 7.56 -11.71 7.78
N VAL A 193 7.29 -12.04 9.04
CA VAL A 193 7.88 -11.35 10.20
C VAL A 193 9.38 -11.61 10.30
N LYS A 194 9.83 -12.85 10.09
CA LYS A 194 11.22 -13.24 10.26
C LYS A 194 12.13 -12.74 9.13
N ASP A 195 11.66 -12.83 7.88
CA ASP A 195 12.53 -12.71 6.72
C ASP A 195 12.31 -11.39 5.94
N TYR A 196 11.08 -10.83 5.95
CA TYR A 196 10.71 -9.72 5.08
C TYR A 196 10.29 -8.45 5.82
N HIS A 197 9.57 -8.56 6.94
CA HIS A 197 9.06 -7.44 7.74
C HIS A 197 9.58 -7.51 9.19
N ARG A 198 10.88 -7.70 9.34
CA ARG A 198 11.55 -7.86 10.64
C ARG A 198 11.44 -6.61 11.50
N TYR A 199 11.46 -5.44 10.89
CA TYR A 199 11.42 -4.16 11.57
C TYR A 199 10.13 -3.41 11.21
N PRO A 200 9.63 -2.53 12.10
CA PRO A 200 8.57 -1.60 11.75
C PRO A 200 8.98 -0.77 10.52
N ALA A 201 8.01 -0.44 9.66
CA ALA A 201 8.25 0.43 8.53
C ALA A 201 7.18 1.53 8.48
N LEU A 202 7.57 2.72 8.04
CA LEU A 202 6.60 3.78 7.77
C LEU A 202 5.89 3.47 6.44
N PRO A 203 4.57 3.70 6.37
CA PRO A 203 3.88 3.64 5.09
C PRO A 203 4.48 4.65 4.10
N PRO A 204 4.46 4.36 2.79
CA PRO A 204 4.91 5.30 1.78
C PRO A 204 4.16 6.63 1.84
N THR A 205 4.88 7.72 1.60
CA THR A 205 4.30 9.06 1.46
C THR A 205 3.46 9.17 0.19
N SER A 206 2.68 10.25 0.06
CA SER A 206 1.87 10.54 -1.12
C SER A 206 2.13 11.97 -1.59
N PRO A 207 3.32 12.25 -2.16
CA PRO A 207 3.76 13.62 -2.47
C PRO A 207 2.89 14.32 -3.52
N PHE A 208 2.15 13.57 -4.32
CA PHE A 208 1.14 14.11 -5.26
C PHE A 208 -0.11 14.68 -4.56
N MET A 209 -0.32 14.36 -3.26
CA MET A 209 -1.38 14.92 -2.42
C MET A 209 -0.86 16.06 -1.55
N ASP A 210 0.22 15.83 -0.85
CA ASP A 210 0.98 16.79 -0.05
C ASP A 210 2.39 16.24 0.23
N ASP A 211 3.41 17.09 0.09
CA ASP A 211 4.82 16.76 0.31
C ASP A 211 5.42 17.51 1.52
N LYS A 212 4.59 18.22 2.28
CA LYS A 212 5.03 19.05 3.41
C LYS A 212 4.96 18.28 4.72
N ALA A 213 6.13 17.99 5.26
CA ALA A 213 6.21 17.38 6.58
C ALA A 213 5.80 18.37 7.70
N PRO A 214 5.27 17.87 8.83
CA PRO A 214 5.05 18.66 10.03
C PRO A 214 6.35 19.33 10.53
N ASP A 215 6.22 20.37 11.33
CA ASP A 215 7.35 20.85 12.11
C ASP A 215 7.85 19.77 13.09
N LYS A 216 9.14 19.81 13.44
CA LYS A 216 9.70 18.88 14.42
C LYS A 216 9.05 19.05 15.80
N VAL A 217 8.96 17.96 16.55
CA VAL A 217 8.53 17.97 17.95
C VAL A 217 9.42 18.88 18.80
N LYS A 218 8.85 19.43 19.88
CA LYS A 218 9.55 20.35 20.78
C LYS A 218 9.65 19.77 22.19
N LYS A 219 10.54 20.36 23.00
CA LYS A 219 10.68 20.05 24.45
C LYS A 219 10.81 18.58 24.76
N VAL A 220 11.63 17.85 24.01
CA VAL A 220 11.90 16.43 24.28
C VAL A 220 12.68 16.29 25.59
N LYS A 221 12.10 15.61 26.60
CA LYS A 221 12.69 15.40 27.92
C LYS A 221 12.35 14.03 28.50
N ASP A 222 13.24 13.48 29.27
CA ASP A 222 13.03 12.28 30.07
C ASP A 222 12.62 12.67 31.48
N VAL A 223 11.62 12.02 32.05
CA VAL A 223 11.04 12.32 33.36
C VAL A 223 10.65 11.01 34.06
N TRP A 224 11.00 10.89 35.35
CA TRP A 224 10.48 9.86 36.20
C TRP A 224 9.03 10.17 36.60
N THR A 225 8.18 9.16 36.46
CA THR A 225 6.77 9.20 36.89
C THR A 225 6.44 7.95 37.70
N GLN A 226 5.19 7.84 38.16
CA GLN A 226 4.71 6.63 38.83
C GLN A 226 4.74 5.40 37.88
N ASP A 227 4.59 5.61 36.56
CA ASP A 227 4.62 4.56 35.53
C ASP A 227 6.06 4.19 35.08
N GLY A 228 7.07 4.85 35.64
CA GLY A 228 8.48 4.65 35.31
C GLY A 228 9.12 5.84 34.57
N LEU A 229 10.25 5.59 33.93
CA LEU A 229 10.96 6.61 33.16
C LEU A 229 10.27 6.79 31.79
N LEU A 230 9.80 7.99 31.52
CA LEU A 230 9.10 8.33 30.28
C LEU A 230 9.89 9.38 29.48
N LEU A 231 9.90 9.23 28.17
CA LEU A 231 10.34 10.26 27.22
C LEU A 231 9.11 11.01 26.74
N PHE A 232 9.03 12.29 27.06
CA PHE A 232 7.93 13.19 26.65
C PHE A 232 8.37 14.17 25.57
N TRP A 233 7.42 14.60 24.76
CA TRP A 233 7.60 15.71 23.81
C TRP A 233 6.33 16.53 23.68
N GLN A 234 6.49 17.71 23.13
CA GLN A 234 5.39 18.57 22.76
C GLN A 234 5.12 18.44 21.25
N ALA A 235 3.86 18.19 20.88
CA ALA A 235 3.42 18.20 19.49
C ALA A 235 3.76 19.53 18.80
N PRO A 236 4.15 19.53 17.52
CA PRO A 236 4.30 20.76 16.75
C PRO A 236 2.94 21.44 16.55
N LYS A 237 2.96 22.75 16.40
CA LYS A 237 1.76 23.49 15.99
C LYS A 237 1.53 23.28 14.51
N ALA A 238 0.32 22.89 14.14
CA ALA A 238 -0.11 22.81 12.76
C ALA A 238 -0.63 24.15 12.25
N LYS A 239 -0.42 24.45 10.97
CA LYS A 239 -1.01 25.60 10.28
C LYS A 239 -2.31 25.21 9.59
N THR A 240 -2.39 23.98 9.12
CA THR A 240 -3.54 23.38 8.44
C THR A 240 -3.81 21.98 9.01
N GLU A 241 -4.94 21.38 8.66
CA GLU A 241 -5.20 19.96 9.01
C GLU A 241 -4.27 18.99 8.28
N MET A 242 -3.69 19.36 7.13
CA MET A 242 -2.70 18.57 6.40
C MET A 242 -1.36 18.53 7.16
N ASP A 243 -0.90 19.66 7.69
CA ASP A 243 0.37 19.74 8.44
C ASP A 243 0.29 19.16 9.86
N LYS A 244 -0.89 18.68 10.29
CA LYS A 244 -1.12 18.24 11.67
C LYS A 244 -0.42 16.92 11.95
N ALA A 245 0.48 16.91 12.92
CA ALA A 245 1.05 15.68 13.43
C ALA A 245 -0.03 14.78 14.04
N VAL A 246 -0.14 13.54 13.57
CA VAL A 246 -1.11 12.54 14.03
C VAL A 246 -0.47 11.31 14.61
N GLN A 247 0.82 11.10 14.32
CA GLN A 247 1.64 10.03 14.88
C GLN A 247 3.07 10.55 15.12
N TYR A 248 3.81 9.79 15.90
CA TYR A 248 5.22 10.06 16.21
C TYR A 248 6.01 8.78 16.06
N VAL A 249 7.25 8.91 15.59
CA VAL A 249 8.19 7.79 15.52
C VAL A 249 9.30 8.04 16.53
N VAL A 250 9.58 7.04 17.34
CA VAL A 250 10.67 7.07 18.32
C VAL A 250 11.77 6.14 17.82
N TYR A 251 12.94 6.70 17.60
CA TYR A 251 14.14 5.98 17.23
C TYR A 251 15.10 5.89 18.40
N ARG A 252 15.88 4.81 18.49
CA ARG A 252 16.96 4.63 19.44
C ARG A 252 18.25 4.29 18.71
N PHE A 253 19.30 5.04 19.02
CA PHE A 253 20.66 4.84 18.50
C PHE A 253 21.64 4.69 19.64
N ASP A 254 22.69 3.93 19.46
CA ASP A 254 23.78 3.86 20.41
C ASP A 254 24.48 5.23 20.59
N LYS A 255 25.11 5.47 21.73
CA LYS A 255 25.70 6.77 22.08
C LYS A 255 26.62 7.35 21.01
N LYS A 256 27.40 6.50 20.33
CA LYS A 256 28.40 6.91 19.32
C LYS A 256 27.90 6.75 17.89
N GLU A 257 26.71 6.19 17.72
CA GLU A 257 26.13 5.90 16.42
C GLU A 257 25.65 7.17 15.70
N LYS A 258 25.86 7.20 14.38
CA LYS A 258 25.32 8.26 13.54
C LYS A 258 23.82 8.05 13.36
N VAL A 259 23.03 9.09 13.59
CA VAL A 259 21.59 9.06 13.36
C VAL A 259 21.31 8.86 11.89
N ASN A 260 20.59 7.79 11.58
CA ASN A 260 20.07 7.47 10.25
C ASN A 260 18.58 7.07 10.40
N LEU A 261 17.66 7.94 10.03
CA LEU A 261 16.22 7.71 10.14
C LEU A 261 15.68 6.78 9.03
N GLU A 262 16.47 6.56 7.98
CA GLU A 262 16.11 5.63 6.90
C GLU A 262 16.30 4.15 7.29
N ASP A 263 16.99 3.89 8.42
CA ASP A 263 17.18 2.53 8.91
C ASP A 263 16.06 2.16 9.91
N PRO A 264 15.09 1.32 9.48
CA PRO A 264 13.95 0.96 10.31
C PRO A 264 14.32 0.11 11.53
N SER A 265 15.54 -0.45 11.60
CA SER A 265 16.00 -1.23 12.75
C SER A 265 16.10 -0.39 14.03
N HIS A 266 16.17 0.92 13.91
CA HIS A 266 16.22 1.86 15.02
C HIS A 266 14.84 2.32 15.52
N ILE A 267 13.75 1.99 14.83
CA ILE A 267 12.39 2.32 15.27
C ILE A 267 12.03 1.45 16.48
N VAL A 268 11.82 2.09 17.62
CA VAL A 268 11.40 1.41 18.85
C VAL A 268 9.92 1.63 19.16
N ALA A 269 9.28 2.64 18.57
CA ALA A 269 7.84 2.84 18.65
C ALA A 269 7.32 3.74 17.52
N ILE A 270 6.09 3.45 17.09
CA ILE A 270 5.23 4.35 16.31
C ILE A 270 3.97 4.52 17.17
N THR A 271 3.67 5.75 17.60
CA THR A 271 2.60 6.03 18.57
C THR A 271 1.81 7.28 18.22
N ARG A 272 0.60 7.38 18.74
CA ARG A 272 -0.20 8.62 18.71
C ARG A 272 -0.03 9.46 19.96
N ASP A 273 0.53 8.87 21.01
CA ASP A 273 0.82 9.56 22.27
C ASP A 273 2.02 10.49 22.12
N THR A 274 2.11 11.48 22.99
CA THR A 274 3.25 12.41 23.09
C THR A 274 4.28 11.97 24.13
N TYR A 275 4.33 10.67 24.39
CA TYR A 275 5.30 10.05 25.28
C TYR A 275 5.64 8.62 24.84
N TYR A 276 6.77 8.12 25.33
CA TYR A 276 7.22 6.74 25.18
C TYR A 276 7.83 6.25 26.51
N LYS A 277 7.44 5.06 26.97
CA LYS A 277 8.00 4.43 28.16
C LYS A 277 9.38 3.84 27.85
N LEU A 278 10.40 4.39 28.49
CA LEU A 278 11.78 3.99 28.30
C LEU A 278 12.07 2.67 29.06
N PRO A 279 12.80 1.71 28.47
CA PRO A 279 13.26 0.50 29.15
C PRO A 279 14.44 0.87 30.06
N TYR A 280 14.19 1.10 31.36
CA TYR A 280 15.24 1.51 32.30
C TYR A 280 16.18 0.35 32.64
N GLU A 281 17.50 0.58 32.51
CA GLU A 281 18.59 -0.40 32.70
C GLU A 281 19.52 -0.02 33.87
N ASN A 282 18.96 0.47 34.96
CA ASN A 282 19.72 0.88 36.18
C ASN A 282 20.78 1.97 35.93
N GLY A 283 20.55 2.84 34.93
CA GLY A 283 21.44 3.94 34.61
C GLY A 283 22.82 3.53 34.07
N LYS A 284 22.92 2.36 33.41
CA LYS A 284 24.21 1.86 32.90
C LYS A 284 24.51 2.31 31.49
N THR A 285 23.49 2.32 30.61
CA THR A 285 23.68 2.54 29.18
C THR A 285 23.19 3.91 28.74
N LYS A 286 23.92 4.53 27.83
CA LYS A 286 23.52 5.83 27.23
C LYS A 286 23.13 5.66 25.78
N TYR A 287 21.94 6.17 25.42
CA TYR A 287 21.41 6.15 24.07
C TYR A 287 21.09 7.57 23.56
N ASN A 288 21.01 7.70 22.25
CA ASN A 288 20.43 8.86 21.60
C ASN A 288 19.02 8.47 21.15
N TYR A 289 17.99 9.05 21.73
CA TYR A 289 16.65 8.95 21.22
C TYR A 289 16.38 10.11 20.25
N VAL A 290 15.68 9.81 19.17
CA VAL A 290 15.22 10.80 18.20
C VAL A 290 13.73 10.62 18.04
N VAL A 291 12.98 11.72 18.14
CA VAL A 291 11.52 11.71 17.94
C VAL A 291 11.19 12.56 16.73
N THR A 292 10.40 12.00 15.83
CA THR A 292 9.83 12.68 14.66
C THR A 292 8.32 12.73 14.76
N ALA A 293 7.69 13.56 13.96
CA ALA A 293 6.23 13.65 13.81
C ALA A 293 5.83 13.25 12.39
N LEU A 294 4.73 12.54 12.25
CA LEU A 294 4.11 12.18 10.98
C LEU A 294 2.76 12.88 10.85
N ASP A 295 2.47 13.40 9.68
CA ASP A 295 1.13 13.83 9.30
C ASP A 295 0.25 12.65 8.85
N ARG A 296 -0.93 12.95 8.30
CA ARG A 296 -1.90 11.96 7.81
C ARG A 296 -1.45 11.25 6.54
N LEU A 297 -0.50 11.82 5.78
CA LEU A 297 0.09 11.27 4.56
C LEU A 297 1.46 10.66 4.79
N HIS A 298 1.86 10.54 6.07
CA HIS A 298 3.13 9.97 6.53
C HIS A 298 4.37 10.78 6.14
N ASN A 299 4.23 12.07 5.83
CA ASN A 299 5.37 12.94 5.70
C ASN A 299 6.06 13.09 7.06
N GLU A 300 7.34 12.77 7.13
CA GLU A 300 8.10 12.72 8.38
C GLU A 300 8.88 14.01 8.63
N SER A 301 8.71 14.56 9.82
CA SER A 301 9.41 15.76 10.25
C SER A 301 10.90 15.55 10.49
N LYS A 302 11.67 16.62 10.57
CA LYS A 302 13.03 16.57 11.13
C LYS A 302 13.01 16.03 12.55
N GLY A 303 14.01 15.22 12.90
CA GLY A 303 14.12 14.60 14.22
C GLY A 303 14.53 15.57 15.34
N ALA A 304 13.94 15.41 16.51
CA ALA A 304 14.36 16.06 17.74
C ALA A 304 15.13 15.06 18.62
N LYS A 305 16.42 15.32 18.85
CA LYS A 305 17.34 14.41 19.55
C LYS A 305 17.38 14.69 21.04
N LYS A 306 17.37 13.61 21.85
CA LYS A 306 17.60 13.63 23.30
C LYS A 306 18.57 12.51 23.70
N LYS A 307 19.60 12.86 24.47
CA LYS A 307 20.46 11.86 25.13
C LYS A 307 19.77 11.40 26.41
N VAL A 308 19.65 10.09 26.56
CA VAL A 308 19.03 9.44 27.71
C VAL A 308 20.02 8.45 28.31
N LYS A 309 19.99 8.31 29.62
CA LYS A 309 20.75 7.31 30.36
C LYS A 309 19.78 6.31 30.99
N LEU A 310 19.79 5.06 30.48
CA LEU A 310 18.90 3.98 30.90
C LEU A 310 19.55 3.05 31.91
#